data_5a204b241561265abde87d2542a65337
#
_entry.id   5a204b241561265abde87d2542a65337
#
_cell.length_a   1.000
_cell.length_b   1.000
_cell.length_c   1.000
_cell.angle_alpha   90.00
_cell.angle_beta   90.00
_cell.angle_gamma   90.00
#
_symmetry.space_group_name_H-M   'P 1'
#
loop_
_entity.id
_entity.type
_entity.pdbx_description
1 polymer ?
#
loop_
_entity_poly.entity_id
_entity_poly.type
_entity_poly.pdbx_seq_one_letter_code
_entity_poly.pdbx_strand_id
1 'polypeptide(L)'
;TEVIKFQKIKSLWKIDIIKNKKKLSIFCKNVFLCCGSIENIKILKKNKLIKKNEKISFHPMIKVIVKFPKKINKENMEILTHQVTQFFPDFLIGNAASGLPFLKIASQHNEKLYKDVMENWENMLIFHATFSMGEGKVLNIPFLDDAIVSYNINNKEVNTVKKGLEKLCKLMIDAGCEYIYPISKKSLKLNKDNYINYTNKIKNITDLNYSTVHILGGIPMGENNNTCLVDSYGKLNKSENFYINDSSLICNKLLKNPQGTVMAIALRNVNNFLSKNK
;
A
#
# COMPACT_ATOMS: atom_id res chain seq x y z
N THR A 1 18.28 -5.60 12.33
CA THR A 1 18.06 -6.91 12.98
C THR A 1 17.02 -7.66 12.17
N GLU A 2 17.34 -8.88 11.76
CA GLU A 2 16.45 -9.77 11.01
C GLU A 2 16.03 -10.94 11.88
N VAL A 3 14.74 -11.30 11.85
CA VAL A 3 14.21 -12.49 12.51
C VAL A 3 14.29 -13.68 11.55
N ILE A 4 14.90 -14.78 12.00
CA ILE A 4 15.09 -15.97 11.17
C ILE A 4 14.12 -17.08 11.54
N LYS A 5 13.97 -17.35 12.84
CA LYS A 5 13.27 -18.53 13.33
C LYS A 5 12.52 -18.27 14.62
N PHE A 6 11.32 -18.81 14.71
CA PHE A 6 10.55 -18.94 15.94
C PHE A 6 10.51 -20.40 16.38
N GLN A 7 10.72 -20.66 17.64
CA GLN A 7 10.64 -21.99 18.22
C GLN A 7 10.02 -21.94 19.62
N LYS A 8 8.97 -22.71 19.87
CA LYS A 8 8.39 -22.83 21.20
C LYS A 8 9.27 -23.75 22.03
N ILE A 9 9.74 -23.28 23.18
CA ILE A 9 10.52 -24.05 24.17
C ILE A 9 9.82 -23.93 25.50
N LYS A 10 9.13 -24.98 25.92
CA LYS A 10 8.26 -24.96 27.11
C LYS A 10 7.25 -23.82 27.03
N SER A 11 7.26 -22.89 28.00
CA SER A 11 6.38 -21.72 28.06
C SER A 11 6.90 -20.49 27.33
N LEU A 12 8.13 -20.53 26.79
CA LEU A 12 8.77 -19.39 26.13
C LEU A 12 8.88 -19.59 24.62
N TRP A 13 8.94 -18.48 23.91
CA TRP A 13 9.37 -18.41 22.53
C TRP A 13 10.86 -18.10 22.48
N LYS A 14 11.62 -18.94 21.78
CA LYS A 14 12.99 -18.66 21.34
C LYS A 14 12.90 -18.05 19.96
N ILE A 15 13.49 -16.86 19.79
CA ILE A 15 13.54 -16.13 18.53
C ILE A 15 14.99 -16.02 18.10
N ASP A 16 15.35 -16.71 17.02
CA ASP A 16 16.69 -16.59 16.43
C ASP A 16 16.72 -15.38 15.49
N ILE A 17 17.69 -14.51 15.70
CA ILE A 17 17.88 -13.25 14.96
C ILE A 17 19.28 -13.11 14.40
N ILE A 18 19.42 -12.33 13.32
CA ILE A 18 20.72 -11.78 12.88
C ILE A 18 20.76 -10.30 13.23
N LYS A 19 21.75 -9.91 14.01
CA LYS A 19 22.07 -8.51 14.34
C LYS A 19 23.55 -8.26 14.06
N ASN A 20 23.86 -7.28 13.21
CA ASN A 20 25.24 -6.96 12.82
C ASN A 20 26.04 -8.21 12.36
N LYS A 21 25.45 -9.01 11.49
CA LYS A 21 25.99 -10.28 10.96
C LYS A 21 26.21 -11.38 12.00
N LYS A 22 25.83 -11.18 13.27
CA LYS A 22 25.94 -12.18 14.33
C LYS A 22 24.56 -12.83 14.58
N LYS A 23 24.57 -14.16 14.73
CA LYS A 23 23.37 -14.91 15.14
C LYS A 23 23.23 -14.81 16.66
N LEU A 24 22.02 -14.45 17.10
CA LEU A 24 21.65 -14.33 18.51
C LEU A 24 20.30 -15.01 18.72
N SER A 25 20.00 -15.37 19.97
CA SER A 25 18.69 -15.88 20.38
C SER A 25 18.10 -15.00 21.47
N ILE A 26 16.83 -14.68 21.35
CA ILE A 26 16.04 -13.95 22.35
C ILE A 26 14.96 -14.90 22.88
N PHE A 27 14.70 -14.83 24.18
CA PHE A 27 13.62 -15.59 24.82
C PHE A 27 12.56 -14.62 25.34
N CYS A 28 11.28 -14.92 25.05
CA CYS A 28 10.16 -14.11 25.53
C CYS A 28 8.92 -14.96 25.77
N LYS A 29 8.01 -14.47 26.61
CA LYS A 29 6.70 -15.11 26.86
C LYS A 29 5.72 -14.85 25.71
N ASN A 30 5.70 -13.63 25.21
CA ASN A 30 4.73 -13.15 24.22
C ASN A 30 5.46 -12.61 23.00
N VAL A 31 4.91 -12.87 21.81
CA VAL A 31 5.39 -12.36 20.53
C VAL A 31 4.27 -11.56 19.88
N PHE A 32 4.56 -10.32 19.48
CA PHE A 32 3.72 -9.52 18.62
C PHE A 32 4.44 -9.33 17.29
N LEU A 33 3.89 -9.91 16.22
CA LEU A 33 4.43 -9.81 14.87
C LEU A 33 3.68 -8.70 14.13
N CYS A 34 4.42 -7.64 13.75
CA CYS A 34 3.88 -6.42 13.14
C CYS A 34 4.72 -6.00 11.93
N CYS A 35 5.07 -6.94 11.05
CA CYS A 35 5.97 -6.71 9.92
C CYS A 35 5.24 -6.36 8.62
N GLY A 36 3.91 -6.20 8.66
CA GLY A 36 3.07 -5.98 7.50
C GLY A 36 2.72 -7.26 6.74
N SER A 37 1.75 -7.15 5.83
CA SER A 37 1.12 -8.32 5.17
C SER A 37 2.11 -9.26 4.50
N ILE A 38 3.08 -8.74 3.75
CA ILE A 38 4.02 -9.57 2.98
C ILE A 38 4.98 -10.30 3.90
N GLU A 39 5.67 -9.57 4.78
CA GLU A 39 6.69 -10.16 5.65
C GLU A 39 6.10 -11.07 6.73
N ASN A 40 4.92 -10.75 7.27
CA ASN A 40 4.23 -11.64 8.19
C ASN A 40 3.94 -12.99 7.54
N ILE A 41 3.38 -13.01 6.32
CA ILE A 41 3.09 -14.25 5.61
C ILE A 41 4.38 -15.03 5.34
N LYS A 42 5.42 -14.35 4.86
CA LYS A 42 6.74 -14.95 4.57
C LYS A 42 7.31 -15.64 5.81
N ILE A 43 7.40 -14.90 6.92
CA ILE A 43 8.03 -15.41 8.14
C ILE A 43 7.21 -16.52 8.80
N LEU A 44 5.88 -16.40 8.81
CA LEU A 44 5.00 -17.43 9.37
C LEU A 44 5.05 -18.73 8.57
N LYS A 45 5.09 -18.65 7.24
CA LYS A 45 5.26 -19.85 6.37
C LYS A 45 6.63 -20.49 6.51
N LYS A 46 7.71 -19.67 6.49
CA LYS A 46 9.09 -20.15 6.67
C LYS A 46 9.24 -20.91 8.00
N ASN A 47 8.51 -20.49 9.02
CA ASN A 47 8.50 -21.11 10.36
C ASN A 47 7.40 -22.17 10.55
N LYS A 48 6.65 -22.54 9.52
CA LYS A 48 5.56 -23.52 9.55
C LYS A 48 4.45 -23.20 10.56
N LEU A 49 4.30 -21.93 10.94
CA LEU A 49 3.27 -21.46 11.85
C LEU A 49 1.90 -21.32 11.15
N ILE A 50 1.91 -21.13 9.84
CA ILE A 50 0.72 -21.21 8.98
C ILE A 50 1.00 -22.10 7.77
N LYS A 51 -0.04 -22.79 7.27
CA LYS A 51 0.04 -23.63 6.06
C LYS A 51 -0.43 -22.89 4.82
N LYS A 52 -1.45 -22.06 4.96
CA LYS A 52 -2.08 -21.28 3.89
C LYS A 52 -1.93 -19.79 4.20
N ASN A 53 -1.96 -18.96 3.19
CA ASN A 53 -2.21 -17.54 3.31
C ASN A 53 -3.42 -17.19 2.48
N GLU A 54 -4.19 -16.27 2.99
CA GLU A 54 -5.27 -15.67 2.25
C GLU A 54 -4.74 -14.63 1.24
N LYS A 55 -5.61 -14.13 0.41
CA LYS A 55 -5.28 -13.08 -0.54
C LYS A 55 -4.91 -11.79 0.21
N ILE A 56 -3.96 -11.07 -0.35
CA ILE A 56 -3.67 -9.69 0.05
C ILE A 56 -4.34 -8.74 -0.91
N SER A 57 -4.76 -7.60 -0.40
CA SER A 57 -5.39 -6.54 -1.18
C SER A 57 -4.50 -5.31 -1.27
N PHE A 58 -4.70 -4.53 -2.32
CA PHE A 58 -3.92 -3.36 -2.63
C PHE A 58 -4.83 -2.15 -2.87
N HIS A 59 -4.27 -0.96 -2.66
CA HIS A 59 -4.85 0.30 -3.10
C HIS A 59 -3.92 0.92 -4.15
N PRO A 60 -3.95 0.45 -5.38
CA PRO A 60 -3.16 1.06 -6.43
C PRO A 60 -3.59 2.51 -6.65
N MET A 61 -2.60 3.36 -6.87
CA MET A 61 -2.77 4.77 -7.18
C MET A 61 -2.14 5.06 -8.53
N ILE A 62 -2.88 5.80 -9.35
CA ILE A 62 -2.33 6.45 -10.54
C ILE A 62 -2.12 7.91 -10.18
N LYS A 63 -0.91 8.37 -10.40
CA LYS A 63 -0.51 9.73 -10.07
C LYS A 63 -0.31 10.56 -11.33
N VAL A 64 -0.61 11.84 -11.20
CA VAL A 64 -0.34 12.85 -12.22
C VAL A 64 0.40 14.03 -11.58
N ILE A 65 1.30 14.66 -12.33
CA ILE A 65 1.87 15.96 -11.99
C ILE A 65 1.07 17.01 -12.74
N VAL A 66 0.58 18.00 -12.04
CA VAL A 66 -0.30 19.05 -12.59
C VAL A 66 0.38 20.39 -12.42
N LYS A 67 0.53 21.16 -13.52
CA LYS A 67 1.04 22.51 -13.48
C LYS A 67 -0.09 23.54 -13.50
N PHE A 68 -0.01 24.50 -12.61
CA PHE A 68 -0.92 25.64 -12.52
C PHE A 68 -0.22 26.94 -12.95
N PRO A 69 -0.97 27.96 -13.38
CA PRO A 69 -0.38 29.25 -13.80
C PRO A 69 0.25 30.04 -12.65
N LYS A 70 -0.18 29.78 -11.42
CA LYS A 70 0.31 30.48 -10.22
C LYS A 70 1.24 29.57 -9.42
N LYS A 71 2.17 30.16 -8.68
CA LYS A 71 2.95 29.44 -7.67
C LYS A 71 2.04 28.99 -6.54
N ILE A 72 1.93 27.70 -6.34
CA ILE A 72 1.05 27.04 -5.38
C ILE A 72 1.80 26.04 -4.48
N ASN A 73 3.04 25.73 -4.84
CA ASN A 73 3.89 24.81 -4.10
C ASN A 73 5.03 25.57 -3.40
N LYS A 74 5.55 24.99 -2.32
CA LYS A 74 6.67 25.51 -1.54
C LYS A 74 7.46 24.37 -0.91
N GLU A 75 8.71 24.58 -0.51
CA GLU A 75 9.60 23.52 0.00
C GLU A 75 9.00 22.69 1.14
N ASN A 76 8.36 23.36 2.09
CA ASN A 76 7.77 22.72 3.27
C ASN A 76 6.25 22.58 3.14
N MET A 77 5.76 22.24 1.94
CA MET A 77 4.33 22.05 1.73
C MET A 77 3.84 20.80 2.47
N GLU A 78 2.87 20.99 3.36
CA GLU A 78 2.20 19.92 4.06
C GLU A 78 1.36 19.06 3.09
N ILE A 79 1.11 17.82 3.49
CA ILE A 79 0.20 16.95 2.74
C ILE A 79 -1.22 17.44 2.96
N LEU A 80 -1.86 17.88 1.89
CA LEU A 80 -3.26 18.23 1.93
C LEU A 80 -4.10 16.95 2.16
N THR A 81 -5.11 17.03 3.02
CA THR A 81 -5.89 15.86 3.46
C THR A 81 -7.26 15.75 2.80
N HIS A 82 -7.53 16.57 1.79
CA HIS A 82 -8.82 16.59 1.11
C HIS A 82 -8.92 15.46 0.07
N GLN A 83 -10.10 14.82 0.03
CA GLN A 83 -10.41 13.79 -0.94
C GLN A 83 -11.79 14.04 -1.57
N VAL A 84 -11.88 13.82 -2.88
CA VAL A 84 -13.14 13.74 -3.61
C VAL A 84 -13.68 12.33 -3.49
N THR A 85 -14.82 12.17 -2.80
CA THR A 85 -15.42 10.88 -2.47
C THR A 85 -16.66 10.54 -3.29
N GLN A 86 -17.09 11.44 -4.18
CA GLN A 86 -18.32 11.24 -4.97
C GLN A 86 -18.30 10.02 -5.91
N PHE A 87 -17.10 9.48 -6.18
CA PHE A 87 -16.94 8.30 -7.04
C PHE A 87 -16.83 7.00 -6.24
N PHE A 88 -17.04 7.04 -4.93
CA PHE A 88 -17.08 5.84 -4.11
C PHE A 88 -18.26 4.93 -4.54
N PRO A 89 -18.10 3.59 -4.62
CA PRO A 89 -16.95 2.81 -4.18
C PRO A 89 -15.88 2.53 -5.24
N ASP A 90 -15.98 3.11 -6.44
CA ASP A 90 -15.10 2.77 -7.56
C ASP A 90 -13.68 3.30 -7.35
N PHE A 91 -13.55 4.58 -7.00
CA PHE A 91 -12.28 5.23 -6.72
C PHE A 91 -12.43 6.53 -5.92
N LEU A 92 -11.32 7.03 -5.41
CA LEU A 92 -11.21 8.33 -4.75
C LEU A 92 -10.15 9.17 -5.48
N ILE A 93 -10.32 10.50 -5.49
CA ILE A 93 -9.31 11.43 -5.98
C ILE A 93 -8.77 12.21 -4.80
N GLY A 94 -7.45 12.38 -4.75
CA GLY A 94 -6.77 13.13 -3.71
C GLY A 94 -5.46 13.73 -4.21
N ASN A 95 -4.76 14.40 -3.33
CA ASN A 95 -3.42 14.90 -3.57
C ASN A 95 -2.37 14.07 -2.82
N ALA A 96 -1.14 14.13 -3.27
CA ALA A 96 0.01 13.51 -2.62
C ALA A 96 1.01 14.58 -2.18
N ALA A 97 1.98 14.18 -1.36
CA ALA A 97 3.12 15.03 -1.04
C ALA A 97 3.76 15.53 -2.34
N SER A 98 3.90 16.84 -2.46
CA SER A 98 4.26 17.53 -3.70
C SER A 98 5.51 18.39 -3.60
N GLY A 99 6.18 18.45 -2.45
CA GLY A 99 7.46 19.16 -2.32
C GLY A 99 8.48 18.67 -3.36
N LEU A 100 9.48 19.47 -3.67
CA LEU A 100 10.45 19.21 -4.73
C LEU A 100 11.07 17.80 -4.70
N PRO A 101 11.41 17.18 -3.54
CA PRO A 101 11.92 15.82 -3.52
C PRO A 101 10.94 14.79 -4.11
N PHE A 102 9.64 14.93 -3.80
CA PHE A 102 8.60 14.03 -4.31
C PHE A 102 8.35 14.19 -5.80
N LEU A 103 8.36 15.42 -6.30
CA LEU A 103 8.27 15.71 -7.74
C LEU A 103 9.46 15.15 -8.51
N LYS A 104 10.68 15.26 -7.96
CA LYS A 104 11.90 14.65 -8.55
C LYS A 104 11.76 13.12 -8.66
N ILE A 105 11.38 12.45 -7.58
CA ILE A 105 11.14 11.00 -7.57
C ILE A 105 10.07 10.62 -8.59
N ALA A 106 8.97 11.37 -8.65
CA ALA A 106 7.86 11.09 -9.56
C ALA A 106 8.24 11.27 -11.05
N SER A 107 9.19 12.14 -11.35
CA SER A 107 9.62 12.47 -12.72
C SER A 107 10.89 11.75 -13.19
N GLN A 108 11.61 11.05 -12.32
CA GLN A 108 12.96 10.49 -12.57
C GLN A 108 13.08 9.56 -13.79
N HIS A 109 11.99 8.96 -14.24
CA HIS A 109 11.98 8.01 -15.37
C HIS A 109 11.64 8.67 -16.72
N ASN A 110 11.46 10.00 -16.76
CA ASN A 110 11.14 10.75 -17.97
C ASN A 110 11.91 12.09 -17.97
N GLU A 111 12.91 12.19 -18.83
CA GLU A 111 13.82 13.33 -18.86
C GLU A 111 13.11 14.67 -19.14
N LYS A 112 12.13 14.68 -20.07
CA LYS A 112 11.37 15.90 -20.38
C LYS A 112 10.56 16.38 -19.19
N LEU A 113 9.89 15.44 -18.51
CA LEU A 113 9.12 15.73 -17.31
C LEU A 113 10.04 16.21 -16.17
N TYR A 114 11.20 15.56 -16.00
CA TYR A 114 12.16 15.95 -14.98
C TYR A 114 12.68 17.37 -15.18
N LYS A 115 13.05 17.76 -16.41
CA LYS A 115 13.46 19.12 -16.75
C LYS A 115 12.36 20.13 -16.45
N ASP A 116 11.13 19.84 -16.88
CA ASP A 116 9.97 20.71 -16.62
C ASP A 116 9.71 20.87 -15.12
N VAL A 117 9.82 19.80 -14.34
CA VAL A 117 9.72 19.85 -12.88
C VAL A 117 10.81 20.76 -12.28
N MET A 118 12.06 20.62 -12.73
CA MET A 118 13.16 21.44 -12.19
C MET A 118 12.97 22.94 -12.44
N GLU A 119 12.35 23.29 -13.56
CA GLU A 119 12.09 24.68 -13.94
C GLU A 119 10.81 25.24 -13.30
N ASN A 120 9.80 24.40 -13.04
CA ASN A 120 8.44 24.86 -12.73
C ASN A 120 7.86 24.25 -11.44
N TRP A 121 8.64 23.60 -10.57
CA TRP A 121 8.12 22.85 -9.41
C TRP A 121 7.25 23.67 -8.46
N GLU A 122 7.47 24.98 -8.32
CA GLU A 122 6.66 25.86 -7.49
C GLU A 122 5.22 26.00 -8.01
N ASN A 123 5.00 25.70 -9.27
CA ASN A 123 3.68 25.71 -9.92
C ASN A 123 3.07 24.31 -10.02
N MET A 124 3.75 23.27 -9.50
CA MET A 124 3.36 21.87 -9.73
C MET A 124 2.93 21.19 -8.44
N LEU A 125 1.88 20.36 -8.54
CA LEU A 125 1.42 19.46 -7.48
C LEU A 125 1.19 18.06 -8.02
N ILE A 126 1.28 17.07 -7.13
CA ILE A 126 0.95 15.68 -7.42
C ILE A 126 -0.47 15.37 -6.96
N PHE A 127 -1.30 14.90 -7.86
CA PHE A 127 -2.62 14.35 -7.55
C PHE A 127 -2.69 12.87 -7.91
N HIS A 128 -3.65 12.17 -7.33
CA HIS A 128 -3.84 10.75 -7.61
C HIS A 128 -5.31 10.34 -7.64
N ALA A 129 -5.58 9.29 -8.39
CA ALA A 129 -6.78 8.47 -8.23
C ALA A 129 -6.37 7.16 -7.55
N THR A 130 -7.07 6.81 -6.47
CA THR A 130 -6.83 5.59 -5.68
C THR A 130 -7.98 4.62 -5.87
N PHE A 131 -7.63 3.35 -6.05
CA PHE A 131 -8.57 2.27 -6.35
C PHE A 131 -8.47 1.18 -5.29
N SER A 132 -9.57 0.46 -5.04
CA SER A 132 -9.56 -0.77 -4.26
C SER A 132 -9.77 -1.94 -5.21
N MET A 133 -8.69 -2.43 -5.80
CA MET A 133 -8.77 -3.44 -6.85
C MET A 133 -7.58 -4.37 -6.83
N GLY A 134 -7.72 -5.45 -7.59
CA GLY A 134 -6.73 -6.50 -7.66
C GLY A 134 -6.66 -7.32 -6.38
N GLU A 135 -6.16 -8.50 -6.53
CA GLU A 135 -5.87 -9.42 -5.44
C GLU A 135 -4.49 -10.02 -5.67
N GLY A 136 -3.73 -10.12 -4.62
CA GLY A 136 -2.41 -10.70 -4.69
C GLY A 136 -2.24 -11.89 -3.79
N LYS A 137 -1.22 -12.67 -4.08
CA LYS A 137 -0.75 -13.76 -3.24
C LYS A 137 0.73 -13.61 -2.98
N VAL A 138 1.13 -13.85 -1.74
CA VAL A 138 2.54 -13.95 -1.37
C VAL A 138 3.02 -15.36 -1.64
N LEU A 139 3.99 -15.47 -2.54
CA LEU A 139 4.64 -16.71 -2.92
C LEU A 139 6.00 -16.79 -2.25
N ASN A 140 6.22 -17.84 -1.47
CA ASN A 140 7.55 -18.16 -0.95
C ASN A 140 8.18 -19.17 -1.89
N ILE A 141 9.22 -18.76 -2.59
CA ILE A 141 9.97 -19.63 -3.49
C ILE A 141 11.15 -20.23 -2.71
N PRO A 142 11.34 -21.55 -2.71
CA PRO A 142 12.51 -22.15 -2.11
C PRO A 142 13.79 -21.50 -2.68
N PHE A 143 14.76 -21.29 -1.81
CA PHE A 143 16.07 -20.66 -2.11
C PHE A 143 16.03 -19.15 -2.43
N LEU A 144 14.86 -18.51 -2.41
CA LEU A 144 14.75 -17.06 -2.54
C LEU A 144 14.40 -16.45 -1.16
N ASP A 145 15.24 -15.56 -0.68
CA ASP A 145 14.99 -14.89 0.61
C ASP A 145 13.86 -13.86 0.53
N ASP A 146 13.63 -13.28 -0.64
CA ASP A 146 12.56 -12.31 -0.86
C ASP A 146 11.23 -12.98 -1.21
N ALA A 147 10.15 -12.44 -0.68
CA ALA A 147 8.81 -12.87 -1.05
C ALA A 147 8.43 -12.30 -2.42
N ILE A 148 7.93 -13.14 -3.30
CA ILE A 148 7.34 -12.71 -4.56
C ILE A 148 5.85 -12.47 -4.34
N VAL A 149 5.37 -11.32 -4.81
CA VAL A 149 3.94 -11.00 -4.80
C VAL A 149 3.39 -11.16 -6.22
N SER A 150 2.51 -12.14 -6.37
CA SER A 150 1.67 -12.24 -7.58
C SER A 150 0.48 -11.29 -7.42
N TYR A 151 0.23 -10.47 -8.43
CA TYR A 151 -0.85 -9.48 -8.44
C TYR A 151 -1.57 -9.50 -9.80
N ASN A 152 -2.88 -9.58 -9.77
CA ASN A 152 -3.70 -9.64 -10.98
C ASN A 152 -4.77 -8.54 -10.98
N ILE A 153 -4.90 -7.88 -12.12
CA ILE A 153 -5.93 -6.86 -12.41
C ILE A 153 -6.67 -7.32 -13.67
N ASN A 154 -7.98 -7.38 -13.58
CA ASN A 154 -8.83 -7.78 -14.69
C ASN A 154 -9.25 -6.58 -15.58
N ASN A 155 -9.83 -6.87 -16.74
CA ASN A 155 -10.23 -5.84 -17.70
C ASN A 155 -11.27 -4.84 -17.15
N LYS A 156 -12.17 -5.28 -16.27
CA LYS A 156 -13.16 -4.39 -15.62
C LYS A 156 -12.44 -3.37 -14.73
N GLU A 157 -11.43 -3.82 -14.00
CA GLU A 157 -10.61 -2.96 -13.16
C GLU A 157 -9.78 -1.97 -13.98
N VAL A 158 -9.23 -2.40 -15.13
CA VAL A 158 -8.54 -1.49 -16.07
C VAL A 158 -9.49 -0.39 -16.55
N ASN A 159 -10.76 -0.70 -16.85
CA ASN A 159 -11.74 0.30 -17.23
C ASN A 159 -12.07 1.28 -16.09
N THR A 160 -12.11 0.81 -14.84
CA THR A 160 -12.27 1.69 -13.67
C THR A 160 -11.08 2.64 -13.54
N VAL A 161 -9.87 2.16 -13.79
CA VAL A 161 -8.64 2.96 -13.80
C VAL A 161 -8.69 4.05 -14.86
N LYS A 162 -9.13 3.73 -16.09
CA LYS A 162 -9.32 4.73 -17.16
C LYS A 162 -10.28 5.83 -16.75
N LYS A 163 -11.45 5.44 -16.22
CA LYS A 163 -12.46 6.40 -15.71
C LYS A 163 -11.88 7.28 -14.60
N GLY A 164 -11.15 6.70 -13.67
CA GLY A 164 -10.52 7.45 -12.57
C GLY A 164 -9.50 8.47 -13.08
N LEU A 165 -8.65 8.09 -14.03
CA LEU A 165 -7.70 9.02 -14.65
C LEU A 165 -8.41 10.11 -15.46
N GLU A 166 -9.45 9.77 -16.23
CA GLU A 166 -10.25 10.73 -16.97
C GLU A 166 -10.89 11.77 -16.05
N LYS A 167 -11.52 11.32 -14.96
CA LYS A 167 -12.16 12.22 -13.98
C LYS A 167 -11.12 13.08 -13.24
N LEU A 168 -9.97 12.51 -12.92
CA LEU A 168 -8.86 13.26 -12.33
C LEU A 168 -8.37 14.35 -13.29
N CYS A 169 -8.11 14.02 -14.55
CA CYS A 169 -7.69 15.01 -15.54
C CYS A 169 -8.75 16.10 -15.73
N LYS A 170 -10.03 15.72 -15.88
CA LYS A 170 -11.11 16.69 -16.00
C LYS A 170 -11.18 17.65 -14.82
N LEU A 171 -11.11 17.11 -13.59
CA LEU A 171 -11.13 17.94 -12.37
C LEU A 171 -9.99 18.96 -12.35
N MET A 172 -8.79 18.57 -12.75
CA MET A 172 -7.64 19.47 -12.78
C MET A 172 -7.76 20.52 -13.89
N ILE A 173 -8.30 20.16 -15.04
CA ILE A 173 -8.57 21.11 -16.14
C ILE A 173 -9.64 22.11 -15.71
N ASP A 174 -10.73 21.66 -15.10
CA ASP A 174 -11.80 22.53 -14.58
C ASP A 174 -11.27 23.46 -13.45
N ALA A 175 -10.25 23.02 -12.71
CA ALA A 175 -9.55 23.84 -11.72
C ALA A 175 -8.55 24.84 -12.33
N GLY A 176 -8.43 24.92 -13.64
CA GLY A 176 -7.61 25.89 -14.35
C GLY A 176 -6.14 25.54 -14.46
N CYS A 177 -5.77 24.26 -14.49
CA CYS A 177 -4.39 23.87 -14.74
C CYS A 177 -3.97 24.19 -16.20
N GLU A 178 -2.68 24.44 -16.41
CA GLU A 178 -2.12 24.63 -17.73
C GLU A 178 -1.95 23.30 -18.46
N TYR A 179 -1.42 22.29 -17.76
CA TYR A 179 -1.24 20.93 -18.30
C TYR A 179 -1.04 19.90 -17.18
N ILE A 180 -1.17 18.64 -17.59
CA ILE A 180 -1.08 17.48 -16.72
C ILE A 180 -0.08 16.48 -17.32
N TYR A 181 0.76 15.90 -16.50
CA TYR A 181 1.58 14.74 -16.85
C TYR A 181 1.11 13.50 -16.09
N PRO A 182 0.53 12.50 -16.76
CA PRO A 182 0.44 11.16 -16.17
C PRO A 182 1.84 10.64 -15.88
N ILE A 183 2.08 10.15 -14.67
CA ILE A 183 3.39 9.59 -14.33
C ILE A 183 3.53 8.24 -15.01
N SER A 184 4.31 8.22 -16.11
CA SER A 184 4.61 7.03 -16.90
C SER A 184 5.93 7.19 -17.63
N LYS A 185 6.49 6.08 -18.13
CA LYS A 185 7.73 6.15 -18.96
C LYS A 185 7.54 6.98 -20.22
N LYS A 186 6.32 6.98 -20.77
CA LYS A 186 5.94 7.74 -21.98
C LYS A 186 5.02 8.91 -21.62
N SER A 187 5.39 9.69 -20.61
CA SER A 187 4.58 10.80 -20.15
C SER A 187 4.44 11.87 -21.24
N LEU A 188 3.20 12.26 -21.51
CA LEU A 188 2.82 13.31 -22.45
C LEU A 188 2.16 14.46 -21.71
N LYS A 189 2.35 15.70 -22.18
CA LYS A 189 1.57 16.83 -21.72
C LYS A 189 0.11 16.67 -22.15
N LEU A 190 -0.79 16.56 -21.18
CA LEU A 190 -2.23 16.51 -21.41
C LEU A 190 -2.84 17.87 -21.11
N ASN A 191 -3.85 18.21 -21.91
CA ASN A 191 -4.68 19.39 -21.78
C ASN A 191 -6.14 19.03 -22.11
N LYS A 192 -7.02 20.02 -22.21
CA LYS A 192 -8.44 19.84 -22.52
C LYS A 192 -8.69 19.12 -23.87
N ASP A 193 -7.78 19.24 -24.83
CA ASP A 193 -7.99 18.76 -26.20
C ASP A 193 -7.58 17.28 -26.39
N ASN A 194 -6.66 16.76 -25.54
CA ASN A 194 -6.04 15.46 -25.76
C ASN A 194 -6.19 14.44 -24.64
N TYR A 195 -6.63 14.83 -23.43
CA TYR A 195 -6.66 13.90 -22.28
C TYR A 195 -7.62 12.72 -22.51
N ILE A 196 -8.77 12.93 -23.14
CA ILE A 196 -9.74 11.85 -23.45
C ILE A 196 -9.11 10.83 -24.40
N ASN A 197 -8.45 11.32 -25.48
CA ASN A 197 -7.78 10.44 -26.42
C ASN A 197 -6.65 9.64 -25.76
N TYR A 198 -5.91 10.24 -24.84
CA TYR A 198 -4.88 9.55 -24.06
C TYR A 198 -5.49 8.44 -23.20
N THR A 199 -6.53 8.74 -22.41
CA THR A 199 -7.15 7.74 -21.52
C THR A 199 -7.77 6.58 -22.30
N ASN A 200 -8.35 6.84 -23.46
CA ASN A 200 -8.92 5.80 -24.33
C ASN A 200 -7.88 4.83 -24.89
N LYS A 201 -6.64 5.28 -25.09
CA LYS A 201 -5.54 4.45 -25.61
C LYS A 201 -4.94 3.49 -24.58
N ILE A 202 -5.24 3.65 -23.29
CA ILE A 202 -4.77 2.74 -22.26
C ILE A 202 -5.42 1.38 -22.43
N LYS A 203 -4.63 0.36 -22.71
CA LYS A 203 -5.10 -1.03 -22.87
C LYS A 203 -4.82 -1.88 -21.64
N ASN A 204 -3.69 -1.61 -20.98
CA ASN A 204 -3.24 -2.35 -19.81
C ASN A 204 -2.84 -1.37 -18.70
N ILE A 205 -2.91 -1.82 -17.46
CA ILE A 205 -2.45 -1.01 -16.33
C ILE A 205 -0.95 -0.71 -16.39
N THR A 206 -0.19 -1.58 -17.05
CA THR A 206 1.26 -1.41 -17.27
C THR A 206 1.61 -0.24 -18.19
N ASP A 207 0.62 0.30 -18.91
CA ASP A 207 0.78 1.54 -19.71
C ASP A 207 0.97 2.77 -18.80
N LEU A 208 0.61 2.63 -17.53
CA LEU A 208 0.72 3.65 -16.49
C LEU A 208 1.71 3.20 -15.41
N ASN A 209 2.35 4.17 -14.77
CA ASN A 209 3.11 3.89 -13.56
C ASN A 209 2.15 3.95 -12.37
N TYR A 210 1.75 2.79 -11.89
CA TYR A 210 0.93 2.67 -10.68
C TYR A 210 1.77 2.24 -9.49
N SER A 211 1.38 2.71 -8.33
CA SER A 211 2.06 2.39 -7.07
C SER A 211 1.02 2.11 -5.99
N THR A 212 1.40 1.36 -4.98
CA THR A 212 0.61 1.19 -3.77
C THR A 212 1.49 1.36 -2.56
N VAL A 213 0.95 1.98 -1.52
CA VAL A 213 1.57 2.06 -0.19
C VAL A 213 0.71 1.36 0.86
N HIS A 214 -0.49 0.93 0.46
CA HIS A 214 -1.43 0.24 1.32
C HIS A 214 -1.53 -1.21 0.89
N ILE A 215 -0.91 -2.10 1.68
CA ILE A 215 -0.97 -3.54 1.50
C ILE A 215 -1.66 -4.12 2.73
N LEU A 216 -2.77 -4.81 2.51
CA LEU A 216 -3.66 -5.26 3.56
C LEU A 216 -3.96 -6.76 3.44
N GLY A 217 -4.33 -7.38 4.55
CA GLY A 217 -4.83 -8.75 4.55
C GLY A 217 -3.77 -9.83 4.48
N GLY A 218 -4.23 -11.03 4.21
CA GLY A 218 -3.42 -12.25 4.15
C GLY A 218 -3.46 -13.09 5.43
N ILE A 219 -3.87 -12.50 6.56
CA ILE A 219 -4.01 -13.18 7.85
C ILE A 219 -5.38 -12.80 8.44
N PRO A 220 -6.48 -13.44 7.99
CA PRO A 220 -7.81 -13.10 8.44
C PRO A 220 -7.99 -13.36 9.94
N MET A 221 -8.61 -12.40 10.64
CA MET A 221 -8.98 -12.51 12.03
C MET A 221 -10.47 -12.82 12.20
N GLY A 222 -10.81 -13.58 13.21
CA GLY A 222 -12.18 -13.93 13.56
C GLY A 222 -12.28 -15.25 14.32
N GLU A 223 -13.51 -15.59 14.75
CA GLU A 223 -13.77 -16.77 15.60
C GLU A 223 -13.87 -18.08 14.82
N ASN A 224 -14.02 -18.04 13.51
CA ASN A 224 -14.09 -19.25 12.69
C ASN A 224 -12.67 -19.77 12.35
N ASN A 225 -12.19 -20.74 13.09
CA ASN A 225 -10.87 -21.34 12.93
C ASN A 225 -10.63 -22.04 11.57
N ASN A 226 -11.70 -22.30 10.79
CA ASN A 226 -11.53 -22.88 9.44
C ASN A 226 -11.16 -21.84 8.39
N THR A 227 -11.59 -20.59 8.60
CA THR A 227 -11.39 -19.48 7.68
C THR A 227 -10.42 -18.41 8.21
N CYS A 228 -10.26 -18.32 9.54
CA CYS A 228 -9.42 -17.33 10.19
C CYS A 228 -8.13 -17.96 10.72
N LEU A 229 -7.01 -17.27 10.52
CA LEU A 229 -5.70 -17.72 11.00
C LEU A 229 -5.41 -17.26 12.42
N VAL A 230 -6.08 -16.21 12.84
CA VAL A 230 -6.01 -15.65 14.19
C VAL A 230 -7.42 -15.41 14.74
N ASP A 231 -7.56 -15.37 16.05
CA ASP A 231 -8.82 -15.01 16.72
C ASP A 231 -9.18 -13.53 16.48
N SER A 232 -10.33 -13.09 17.01
CA SER A 232 -10.81 -11.71 16.86
C SER A 232 -9.88 -10.64 17.45
N TYR A 233 -8.88 -11.03 18.20
CA TYR A 233 -7.90 -10.14 18.84
C TYR A 233 -6.47 -10.37 18.36
N GLY A 234 -6.31 -11.08 17.25
CA GLY A 234 -5.03 -11.26 16.58
C GLY A 234 -4.15 -12.38 17.14
N LYS A 235 -4.62 -13.19 18.11
CA LYS A 235 -3.87 -14.34 18.60
C LYS A 235 -3.85 -15.45 17.55
N LEU A 236 -2.66 -15.93 17.22
CA LEU A 236 -2.47 -16.97 16.21
C LEU A 236 -3.11 -18.30 16.69
N ASN A 237 -4.00 -18.85 15.87
CA ASN A 237 -4.65 -20.13 16.16
C ASN A 237 -3.59 -21.24 16.32
N LYS A 238 -3.79 -22.13 17.28
CA LYS A 238 -2.88 -23.23 17.61
C LYS A 238 -1.49 -22.80 18.10
N SER A 239 -1.31 -21.52 18.46
CA SER A 239 -0.06 -21.01 19.00
C SER A 239 -0.34 -20.21 20.27
N GLU A 240 0.31 -20.58 21.37
CA GLU A 240 0.18 -19.83 22.61
C GLU A 240 1.04 -18.56 22.57
N ASN A 241 0.47 -17.46 23.03
CA ASN A 241 1.17 -16.20 23.25
C ASN A 241 1.90 -15.65 21.99
N PHE A 242 1.31 -15.90 20.81
CA PHE A 242 1.79 -15.38 19.54
C PHE A 242 0.65 -14.57 18.88
N TYR A 243 0.89 -13.31 18.59
CA TYR A 243 -0.10 -12.35 18.14
C TYR A 243 0.36 -11.68 16.84
N ILE A 244 -0.59 -11.40 15.96
CA ILE A 244 -0.43 -10.55 14.78
C ILE A 244 -1.14 -9.24 15.08
N ASN A 245 -0.50 -8.09 14.82
CA ASN A 245 -1.13 -6.82 15.20
C ASN A 245 -0.80 -5.68 14.24
N ASP A 246 -1.16 -5.85 12.98
CA ASP A 246 -0.94 -4.85 11.92
C ASP A 246 -1.97 -4.97 10.79
N SER A 247 -1.66 -4.37 9.64
CA SER A 247 -2.52 -4.35 8.45
C SER A 247 -2.84 -5.72 7.86
N SER A 248 -2.08 -6.77 8.18
CA SER A 248 -2.32 -8.13 7.69
C SER A 248 -3.63 -8.74 8.19
N LEU A 249 -4.19 -8.20 9.29
CA LEU A 249 -5.48 -8.60 9.85
C LEU A 249 -6.68 -8.10 9.03
N ILE A 250 -6.50 -7.09 8.19
CA ILE A 250 -7.58 -6.41 7.47
C ILE A 250 -7.76 -7.07 6.11
N CYS A 251 -8.62 -8.08 6.03
CA CYS A 251 -8.83 -8.86 4.80
C CYS A 251 -9.93 -8.30 3.89
N ASN A 252 -10.65 -7.27 4.31
CA ASN A 252 -11.67 -6.62 3.50
C ASN A 252 -11.05 -5.56 2.59
N LYS A 253 -11.63 -5.42 1.40
CA LYS A 253 -11.26 -4.32 0.48
C LYS A 253 -11.68 -2.99 1.10
N LEU A 254 -10.71 -2.18 1.49
CA LEU A 254 -10.90 -0.80 1.90
C LEU A 254 -10.49 0.11 0.75
N LEU A 255 -11.19 1.20 0.51
CA LEU A 255 -10.79 2.21 -0.48
C LEU A 255 -10.14 3.43 0.19
N LYS A 256 -10.48 3.70 1.44
CA LYS A 256 -9.90 4.81 2.23
C LYS A 256 -8.54 4.44 2.82
N ASN A 257 -7.76 5.46 3.16
CA ASN A 257 -6.47 5.28 3.83
C ASN A 257 -6.63 4.45 5.12
N PRO A 258 -5.90 3.33 5.28
CA PRO A 258 -6.17 2.37 6.34
C PRO A 258 -5.53 2.70 7.69
N GLN A 259 -4.68 3.74 7.79
CA GLN A 259 -3.87 4.01 8.97
C GLN A 259 -4.70 4.09 10.26
N GLY A 260 -5.77 4.88 10.27
CA GLY A 260 -6.65 4.98 11.45
C GLY A 260 -7.29 3.64 11.84
N THR A 261 -7.72 2.84 10.86
CA THR A 261 -8.28 1.51 11.10
C THR A 261 -7.23 0.56 11.67
N VAL A 262 -6.00 0.55 11.12
CA VAL A 262 -4.89 -0.27 11.64
C VAL A 262 -4.58 0.10 13.08
N MET A 263 -4.47 1.41 13.38
CA MET A 263 -4.20 1.90 14.75
C MET A 263 -5.31 1.52 15.73
N ALA A 264 -6.58 1.65 15.34
CA ALA A 264 -7.72 1.29 16.19
C ALA A 264 -7.75 -0.22 16.50
N ILE A 265 -7.53 -1.06 15.50
CA ILE A 265 -7.45 -2.52 15.68
C ILE A 265 -6.26 -2.88 16.58
N ALA A 266 -5.09 -2.30 16.34
CA ALA A 266 -3.91 -2.55 17.12
C ALA A 266 -4.10 -2.19 18.60
N LEU A 267 -4.67 -1.02 18.86
CA LEU A 267 -4.97 -0.56 20.23
C LEU A 267 -5.99 -1.48 20.93
N ARG A 268 -7.08 -1.83 20.23
CA ARG A 268 -8.09 -2.77 20.75
C ARG A 268 -7.46 -4.11 21.16
N ASN A 269 -6.62 -4.67 20.31
CA ASN A 269 -5.98 -5.97 20.54
C ASN A 269 -5.02 -5.92 21.73
N VAL A 270 -4.22 -4.85 21.84
CA VAL A 270 -3.31 -4.65 22.98
C VAL A 270 -4.09 -4.47 24.29
N ASN A 271 -5.18 -3.70 24.28
CA ASN A 271 -6.01 -3.52 25.48
C ASN A 271 -6.62 -4.85 25.95
N ASN A 272 -7.11 -5.69 25.02
CA ASN A 272 -7.60 -7.03 25.34
C ASN A 272 -6.48 -7.93 25.90
N PHE A 273 -5.29 -7.87 25.33
CA PHE A 273 -4.14 -8.61 25.83
C PHE A 273 -3.79 -8.20 27.27
N LEU A 274 -3.71 -6.90 27.54
CA LEU A 274 -3.36 -6.38 28.87
C LEU A 274 -4.43 -6.73 29.92
N SER A 275 -5.72 -6.70 29.54
CA SER A 275 -6.81 -7.06 30.47
C SER A 275 -6.79 -8.53 30.89
N LYS A 276 -6.32 -9.42 30.02
CA LYS A 276 -6.23 -10.87 30.27
C LYS A 276 -4.94 -11.31 30.97
N ASN A 277 -3.95 -10.43 31.10
CA ASN A 277 -2.63 -10.74 31.64
C ASN A 277 -2.24 -9.81 32.83
N LYS A 278 -3.28 -9.22 33.45
CA LYS A 278 -3.14 -8.49 34.74
C LYS A 278 -3.01 -9.44 35.90
#